data_dad7077f8743b425e83d11ad9ea99018
#
_entry.id   dad7077f8743b425e83d11ad9ea99018
#
_cell.length_a   1.000
_cell.length_b   1.000
_cell.length_c   1.000
_cell.angle_alpha   90.00
_cell.angle_beta   90.00
_cell.angle_gamma   90.00
#
_symmetry.space_group_name_H-M   'P 1'
#
loop_
_entity.id
_entity.type
_entity.pdbx_description
1 polymer ?
#
loop_
_entity_poly.entity_id
_entity_poly.type
_entity_poly.pdbx_seq_one_letter_code
_entity_poly.pdbx_strand_id
1 'polypeptide(L)'
;YGEELNIDFKGDGQEQQRLGLKAKWPYLFEAPFGISAELQLFRKDSSFTTTQKALQIDYQQKSNVSWSIGHKTIESNSGLQNTVNIPDFENFKTRLWLAGLQIYEKQDVALFPHKYSLGIQGAFGQRTINLIEKNQMRFHLEGMYTFALSKHHLLYVKNTTDYISGNDIKTNEAYRFGGIQSLRGFSENTIEASAMALINIEYRLAFNDQFYLHHISDVAFFRPPNSTSNHWLLGLGFGMASLTKAGLFKLQIAQGFDQNNRFDISQSKVHIAFATRF
;
A
#
# COMPACT_ATOMS: atom_id res chain seq x y z
N TYR A 1 -17.44 10.55 -18.85
CA TYR A 1 -16.73 9.42 -19.18
C TYR A 1 -16.06 8.71 -17.99
N GLY A 2 -15.21 9.30 -17.15
CA GLY A 2 -14.71 8.72 -15.89
C GLY A 2 -13.45 7.88 -16.05
N GLU A 3 -12.69 8.07 -17.13
CA GLU A 3 -11.36 7.51 -17.27
C GLU A 3 -10.43 8.07 -16.17
N GLU A 4 -9.63 7.21 -15.59
CA GLU A 4 -8.68 7.58 -14.54
C GLU A 4 -7.26 7.16 -14.96
N LEU A 5 -6.32 8.09 -14.87
CA LEU A 5 -4.90 7.81 -14.96
C LEU A 5 -4.24 8.27 -13.67
N ASN A 6 -3.60 7.32 -12.98
CA ASN A 6 -2.84 7.61 -11.77
C ASN A 6 -1.36 7.32 -12.04
N ILE A 7 -0.51 8.28 -11.72
CA ILE A 7 0.95 8.16 -11.78
C ILE A 7 1.48 8.45 -10.39
N ASP A 8 2.15 7.47 -9.78
CA ASP A 8 2.78 7.58 -8.46
C ASP A 8 4.28 7.34 -8.60
N PHE A 9 5.07 8.31 -8.19
CA PHE A 9 6.52 8.16 -8.12
C PHE A 9 7.00 8.45 -6.70
N LYS A 10 7.80 7.54 -6.16
CA LYS A 10 8.41 7.67 -4.84
C LYS A 10 9.88 7.33 -4.90
N GLY A 11 10.69 8.18 -4.28
CA GLY A 11 12.09 7.92 -3.98
C GLY A 11 12.33 8.25 -2.50
N ASP A 12 13.06 7.40 -1.80
CA ASP A 12 13.38 7.62 -0.38
C ASP A 12 14.71 8.37 -0.16
N GLY A 13 15.38 8.74 -1.24
CA GLY A 13 16.73 9.34 -1.20
C GLY A 13 17.84 8.34 -0.78
N GLN A 14 17.48 7.09 -0.51
CA GLN A 14 18.40 6.00 -0.13
C GLN A 14 18.41 4.88 -1.16
N GLU A 15 18.43 5.26 -2.45
CA GLU A 15 18.52 4.33 -3.59
C GLU A 15 17.28 3.47 -3.86
N GLN A 16 16.17 3.67 -3.14
CA GLN A 16 14.90 3.02 -3.45
C GLN A 16 14.05 3.92 -4.34
N GLN A 17 13.52 3.34 -5.40
CA GLN A 17 12.64 4.02 -6.35
C GLN A 17 11.43 3.15 -6.65
N ARG A 18 10.25 3.75 -6.62
CA ARG A 18 9.00 3.12 -7.02
C ARG A 18 8.27 4.01 -8.02
N LEU A 19 7.88 3.41 -9.13
CA LEU A 19 6.98 4.02 -10.12
C LEU A 19 5.73 3.16 -10.21
N GLY A 20 4.57 3.76 -10.01
CA GLY A 20 3.25 3.16 -10.22
C GLY A 20 2.51 3.87 -11.34
N LEU A 21 1.96 3.12 -12.27
CA LEU A 21 1.06 3.60 -13.31
C LEU A 21 -0.22 2.77 -13.23
N LYS A 22 -1.36 3.42 -13.11
CA LYS A 22 -2.67 2.76 -13.13
C LYS A 22 -3.60 3.53 -14.06
N ALA A 23 -4.13 2.83 -15.05
CA ALA A 23 -5.13 3.34 -15.95
C ALA A 23 -6.43 2.55 -15.78
N LYS A 24 -7.56 3.25 -15.75
CA LYS A 24 -8.88 2.65 -15.61
C LYS A 24 -9.85 3.27 -16.61
N TRP A 25 -10.58 2.43 -17.33
CA TRP A 25 -11.68 2.77 -18.24
C TRP A 25 -12.95 2.12 -17.70
N PRO A 26 -13.80 2.85 -16.95
CA PRO A 26 -14.85 2.24 -16.13
C PRO A 26 -16.07 1.76 -16.90
N TYR A 27 -16.35 2.31 -18.08
CA TYR A 27 -17.52 1.98 -18.87
C TYR A 27 -17.13 1.77 -20.33
N LEU A 28 -16.96 0.51 -20.73
CA LEU A 28 -16.70 0.17 -22.12
C LEU A 28 -18.02 -0.01 -22.87
N PHE A 29 -18.17 0.68 -23.97
CA PHE A 29 -19.36 0.59 -24.83
C PHE A 29 -20.69 0.84 -24.08
N GLU A 30 -20.68 1.78 -23.12
CA GLU A 30 -21.84 2.13 -22.28
C GLU A 30 -22.34 0.97 -21.38
N ALA A 31 -21.57 -0.11 -21.29
CA ALA A 31 -21.87 -1.26 -20.44
C ALA A 31 -21.23 -1.08 -19.03
N PRO A 32 -21.76 -1.77 -18.00
CA PRO A 32 -21.21 -1.71 -16.65
C PRO A 32 -19.88 -2.47 -16.50
N PHE A 33 -19.15 -2.64 -17.58
CA PHE A 33 -17.84 -3.28 -17.62
C PHE A 33 -16.75 -2.25 -17.89
N GLY A 34 -15.64 -2.41 -17.21
CA GLY A 34 -14.46 -1.60 -17.40
C GLY A 34 -13.21 -2.45 -17.59
N ILE A 35 -12.11 -1.80 -17.93
CA ILE A 35 -10.77 -2.41 -17.95
C ILE A 35 -9.87 -1.55 -17.08
N SER A 36 -9.06 -2.21 -16.25
CA SER A 36 -7.99 -1.56 -15.53
C SER A 36 -6.65 -2.23 -15.83
N ALA A 37 -5.64 -1.42 -16.07
CA ALA A 37 -4.26 -1.83 -16.29
C ALA A 37 -3.37 -1.19 -15.23
N GLU A 38 -2.44 -1.96 -14.67
CA GLU A 38 -1.50 -1.50 -13.66
C GLU A 38 -0.08 -1.96 -14.02
N LEU A 39 0.87 -1.04 -13.88
CA LEU A 39 2.29 -1.30 -13.94
C LEU A 39 2.95 -0.71 -12.70
N GLN A 40 3.69 -1.54 -11.96
CA GLN A 40 4.53 -1.09 -10.86
C GLN A 40 5.97 -1.52 -11.11
N LEU A 41 6.88 -0.57 -10.96
CA LEU A 41 8.31 -0.79 -10.98
C LEU A 41 8.86 -0.45 -9.59
N PHE A 42 9.58 -1.37 -8.99
CA PHE A 42 10.29 -1.13 -7.74
C PHE A 42 11.75 -1.48 -7.95
N ARG A 43 12.64 -0.57 -7.59
CA ARG A 43 14.09 -0.77 -7.60
C ARG A 43 14.63 -0.49 -6.21
N LYS A 44 15.43 -1.42 -5.69
CA LYS A 44 16.17 -1.24 -4.44
C LYS A 44 17.65 -1.25 -4.76
N ASP A 45 18.27 -0.06 -4.75
CA ASP A 45 19.68 0.16 -5.08
C ASP A 45 20.13 -0.64 -6.34
N SER A 46 21.29 -1.27 -6.28
CA SER A 46 21.77 -2.23 -7.29
C SER A 46 21.36 -3.68 -7.01
N SER A 47 20.62 -3.95 -5.90
CA SER A 47 20.32 -5.32 -5.48
C SER A 47 19.32 -6.00 -6.38
N PHE A 48 18.17 -5.38 -6.66
CA PHE A 48 17.15 -5.98 -7.52
C PHE A 48 16.15 -4.95 -8.06
N THR A 49 15.47 -5.37 -9.10
CA THR A 49 14.31 -4.66 -9.66
C THR A 49 13.12 -5.62 -9.74
N THR A 50 11.97 -5.18 -9.25
CA THR A 50 10.71 -5.92 -9.34
C THR A 50 9.74 -5.17 -10.24
N THR A 51 9.21 -5.87 -11.25
CA THR A 51 8.18 -5.37 -12.16
C THR A 51 6.89 -6.13 -11.90
N GLN A 52 5.81 -5.41 -11.66
CA GLN A 52 4.47 -5.99 -11.53
C GLN A 52 3.57 -5.42 -12.64
N LYS A 53 2.86 -6.28 -13.33
CA LYS A 53 1.89 -5.93 -14.38
C LYS A 53 0.58 -6.61 -14.08
N ALA A 54 -0.52 -5.88 -14.10
CA ALA A 54 -1.85 -6.45 -13.95
C ALA A 54 -2.79 -5.91 -15.03
N LEU A 55 -3.67 -6.77 -15.49
CA LEU A 55 -4.79 -6.43 -16.38
C LEU A 55 -6.05 -7.05 -15.78
N GLN A 56 -7.09 -6.25 -15.59
CA GLN A 56 -8.33 -6.68 -14.97
C GLN A 56 -9.53 -6.18 -15.76
N ILE A 57 -10.59 -6.96 -15.73
CA ILE A 57 -11.93 -6.57 -16.17
C ILE A 57 -12.70 -6.25 -14.90
N ASP A 58 -13.29 -5.08 -14.85
CA ASP A 58 -14.10 -4.58 -13.75
C ASP A 58 -15.58 -4.66 -14.12
N TYR A 59 -16.42 -5.14 -13.22
CA TYR A 59 -17.88 -5.12 -13.33
C TYR A 59 -18.46 -4.22 -12.27
N GLN A 60 -19.11 -3.12 -12.70
CA GLN A 60 -19.75 -2.16 -11.81
C GLN A 60 -21.17 -2.63 -11.51
N GLN A 61 -21.37 -3.31 -10.39
CA GLN A 61 -22.68 -3.81 -9.97
C GLN A 61 -23.61 -2.68 -9.50
N LYS A 62 -23.05 -1.70 -8.78
CA LYS A 62 -23.70 -0.48 -8.29
C LYS A 62 -22.70 0.67 -8.35
N SER A 63 -23.16 1.90 -8.20
CA SER A 63 -22.28 3.09 -8.20
C SER A 63 -21.14 3.00 -7.18
N ASN A 64 -21.29 2.20 -6.15
CA ASN A 64 -20.35 2.05 -5.03
C ASN A 64 -19.84 0.62 -4.83
N VAL A 65 -20.17 -0.34 -5.71
CA VAL A 65 -19.75 -1.75 -5.62
C VAL A 65 -19.22 -2.20 -6.96
N SER A 66 -17.98 -2.63 -7.00
CA SER A 66 -17.35 -3.21 -8.20
C SER A 66 -16.65 -4.53 -7.90
N TRP A 67 -16.74 -5.45 -8.84
CA TRP A 67 -16.02 -6.72 -8.86
C TRP A 67 -14.94 -6.64 -9.93
N SER A 68 -13.84 -7.33 -9.71
CA SER A 68 -12.77 -7.43 -10.71
C SER A 68 -12.27 -8.86 -10.83
N ILE A 69 -11.94 -9.24 -12.05
CA ILE A 69 -11.19 -10.46 -12.34
C ILE A 69 -10.05 -10.12 -13.30
N GLY A 70 -8.92 -10.79 -13.18
CA GLY A 70 -7.78 -10.43 -14.03
C GLY A 70 -6.60 -11.34 -13.87
N HIS A 71 -5.50 -10.89 -14.46
CA HIS A 71 -4.23 -11.59 -14.41
C HIS A 71 -3.13 -10.60 -13.96
N LYS A 72 -2.23 -11.09 -13.10
CA LYS A 72 -1.06 -10.36 -12.61
C LYS A 72 0.20 -11.16 -12.84
N THR A 73 1.23 -10.49 -13.34
CA THR A 73 2.58 -11.03 -13.44
C THR A 73 3.51 -10.20 -12.57
N ILE A 74 4.33 -10.87 -11.78
CA ILE A 74 5.37 -10.27 -10.95
C ILE A 74 6.69 -10.89 -11.37
N GLU A 75 7.66 -10.07 -11.78
CA GLU A 75 8.99 -10.50 -12.16
C GLU A 75 10.01 -9.74 -11.34
N SER A 76 10.96 -10.42 -10.73
CA SER A 76 12.07 -9.80 -10.01
C SER A 76 13.39 -10.33 -10.54
N ASN A 77 14.28 -9.40 -10.87
CA ASN A 77 15.62 -9.69 -11.35
C ASN A 77 16.63 -9.09 -10.37
N SER A 78 17.59 -9.89 -9.94
CA SER A 78 18.75 -9.42 -9.18
C SER A 78 19.64 -8.58 -10.08
N GLY A 79 20.00 -7.37 -9.64
CA GLY A 79 20.85 -6.44 -10.39
C GLY A 79 22.35 -6.80 -10.33
N LEU A 80 22.75 -7.61 -9.36
CA LEU A 80 24.12 -8.02 -9.16
C LEU A 80 24.43 -9.19 -10.10
N GLN A 81 25.20 -8.94 -11.13
CA GLN A 81 25.85 -9.99 -11.90
C GLN A 81 26.64 -10.91 -10.97
N ASN A 82 26.18 -12.14 -10.77
CA ASN A 82 26.86 -13.38 -10.42
C ASN A 82 28.06 -13.37 -9.43
N THR A 83 28.39 -12.29 -8.74
CA THR A 83 29.62 -12.20 -7.95
C THR A 83 29.40 -12.20 -6.43
N VAL A 84 28.18 -12.00 -5.94
CA VAL A 84 27.86 -12.12 -4.50
C VAL A 84 26.56 -12.90 -4.37
N ASN A 85 26.64 -14.14 -3.88
CA ASN A 85 25.47 -14.87 -3.39
C ASN A 85 24.92 -14.11 -2.18
N ILE A 86 23.93 -13.25 -2.38
CA ILE A 86 23.13 -12.70 -1.28
C ILE A 86 22.07 -13.78 -0.98
N PRO A 87 22.11 -14.44 0.19
CA PRO A 87 21.40 -15.69 0.42
C PRO A 87 19.89 -15.67 0.23
N ASP A 88 19.24 -14.48 0.24
CA ASP A 88 17.78 -14.34 0.22
C ASP A 88 17.20 -13.65 -1.03
N PHE A 89 18.03 -13.46 -2.08
CA PHE A 89 17.60 -12.84 -3.33
C PHE A 89 17.72 -13.83 -4.48
N GLU A 90 16.61 -14.13 -5.13
CA GLU A 90 16.58 -14.96 -6.32
C GLU A 90 15.71 -14.34 -7.41
N ASN A 91 16.07 -14.59 -8.66
CA ASN A 91 15.20 -14.23 -9.77
C ASN A 91 13.95 -15.09 -9.73
N PHE A 92 12.80 -14.46 -9.81
CA PHE A 92 11.54 -15.17 -9.84
C PHE A 92 10.54 -14.55 -10.80
N LYS A 93 9.61 -15.37 -11.24
CA LYS A 93 8.43 -14.97 -12.00
C LYS A 93 7.20 -15.61 -11.42
N THR A 94 6.22 -14.78 -11.06
CA THR A 94 4.93 -15.23 -10.54
C THR A 94 3.81 -14.82 -11.48
N ARG A 95 2.92 -15.75 -11.84
CA ARG A 95 1.72 -15.52 -12.64
C ARG A 95 0.50 -15.88 -11.81
N LEU A 96 -0.41 -14.93 -11.64
CA LEU A 96 -1.56 -15.05 -10.75
C LEU A 96 -2.84 -14.66 -11.46
N TRP A 97 -3.89 -15.43 -11.25
CA TRP A 97 -5.26 -15.00 -11.50
C TRP A 97 -5.75 -14.22 -10.30
N LEU A 98 -6.43 -13.11 -10.54
CA LEU A 98 -6.95 -12.19 -9.54
C LEU A 98 -8.46 -12.26 -9.50
N ALA A 99 -9.03 -12.15 -8.30
CA ALA A 99 -10.42 -11.81 -8.09
C ALA A 99 -10.50 -10.75 -6.99
N GLY A 100 -11.33 -9.72 -7.19
CA GLY A 100 -11.43 -8.60 -6.26
C GLY A 100 -12.85 -8.08 -6.11
N LEU A 101 -13.08 -7.45 -4.97
CA LEU A 101 -14.28 -6.71 -4.62
C LEU A 101 -13.87 -5.36 -4.06
N GLN A 102 -14.51 -4.29 -4.52
CA GLN A 102 -14.37 -2.96 -3.96
C GLN A 102 -15.73 -2.38 -3.62
N ILE A 103 -15.86 -1.87 -2.40
CA ILE A 103 -17.05 -1.18 -1.90
C ILE A 103 -16.60 0.15 -1.31
N TYR A 104 -17.30 1.23 -1.61
CA TYR A 104 -16.99 2.54 -1.03
C TYR A 104 -18.22 3.42 -0.91
N GLU A 105 -18.16 4.39 -0.01
CA GLU A 105 -19.13 5.48 0.07
C GLU A 105 -18.37 6.80 0.07
N LYS A 106 -18.69 7.64 -0.90
CA LYS A 106 -18.16 9.02 -0.95
C LYS A 106 -19.03 9.93 -0.08
N GLN A 107 -18.44 10.99 0.42
CA GLN A 107 -19.13 12.07 1.12
C GLN A 107 -18.68 13.41 0.53
N ASP A 108 -19.55 14.40 0.64
CA ASP A 108 -19.30 15.74 0.09
C ASP A 108 -18.48 16.59 1.10
N VAL A 109 -17.29 16.08 1.44
CA VAL A 109 -16.31 16.77 2.27
C VAL A 109 -14.97 16.70 1.57
N ALA A 110 -14.49 17.83 1.06
CA ALA A 110 -13.29 17.88 0.21
C ALA A 110 -12.03 17.29 0.87
N LEU A 111 -11.84 17.54 2.18
CA LEU A 111 -10.73 16.96 2.96
C LEU A 111 -10.87 15.44 3.19
N PHE A 112 -12.09 14.93 3.22
CA PHE A 112 -12.39 13.54 3.56
C PHE A 112 -13.41 12.97 2.57
N PRO A 113 -13.04 12.77 1.30
CA PRO A 113 -13.99 12.44 0.24
C PRO A 113 -14.62 11.05 0.36
N HIS A 114 -14.08 10.19 1.22
CA HIS A 114 -14.61 8.86 1.48
C HIS A 114 -15.05 8.74 2.94
N LYS A 115 -16.29 8.31 3.15
CA LYS A 115 -16.80 7.92 4.45
C LYS A 115 -16.26 6.56 4.84
N TYR A 116 -16.33 5.59 3.94
CA TYR A 116 -15.66 4.30 4.05
C TYR A 116 -15.22 3.77 2.68
N SER A 117 -14.26 2.86 2.71
CA SER A 117 -13.92 1.99 1.60
C SER A 117 -13.48 0.62 2.10
N LEU A 118 -13.76 -0.41 1.33
CA LEU A 118 -13.32 -1.77 1.55
C LEU A 118 -12.89 -2.35 0.20
N GLY A 119 -11.64 -2.75 0.10
CA GLY A 119 -11.08 -3.49 -1.03
C GLY A 119 -10.60 -4.86 -0.55
N ILE A 120 -11.00 -5.92 -1.23
CA ILE A 120 -10.53 -7.28 -0.99
C ILE A 120 -10.05 -7.85 -2.32
N GLN A 121 -8.86 -8.41 -2.33
CA GLN A 121 -8.30 -9.07 -3.51
C GLN A 121 -7.64 -10.38 -3.13
N GLY A 122 -8.08 -11.46 -3.75
CA GLY A 122 -7.42 -12.76 -3.73
C GLY A 122 -6.69 -13.01 -5.04
N ALA A 123 -5.56 -13.69 -4.97
CA ALA A 123 -4.79 -14.08 -6.13
C ALA A 123 -4.25 -15.50 -5.96
N PHE A 124 -4.29 -16.28 -7.03
CA PHE A 124 -3.81 -17.67 -7.05
C PHE A 124 -3.11 -17.97 -8.36
N GLY A 125 -2.02 -18.72 -8.30
CA GLY A 125 -1.28 -19.13 -9.48
C GLY A 125 0.05 -19.79 -9.18
N GLN A 126 1.02 -19.57 -10.04
CA GLN A 126 2.32 -20.24 -9.97
C GLN A 126 3.46 -19.25 -9.87
N ARG A 127 4.42 -19.58 -9.01
CA ARG A 127 5.71 -18.95 -8.87
C ARG A 127 6.79 -19.86 -9.42
N THR A 128 7.63 -19.34 -10.29
CA THR A 128 8.78 -20.03 -10.89
C THR A 128 10.08 -19.43 -10.35
N ILE A 129 10.93 -20.26 -9.75
CA ILE A 129 12.31 -19.94 -9.35
C ILE A 129 13.19 -21.07 -9.87
N ASN A 130 14.28 -20.74 -10.58
CA ASN A 130 15.23 -21.74 -11.12
C ASN A 130 14.53 -22.89 -11.85
N LEU A 131 13.54 -22.59 -12.68
CA LEU A 131 12.70 -23.54 -13.43
C LEU A 131 11.78 -24.44 -12.55
N ILE A 132 11.77 -24.25 -11.25
CA ILE A 132 10.88 -24.96 -10.32
C ILE A 132 9.61 -24.14 -10.13
N GLU A 133 8.49 -24.75 -10.45
CA GLU A 133 7.18 -24.14 -10.27
C GLU A 133 6.54 -24.60 -8.96
N LYS A 134 6.02 -23.62 -8.20
CA LYS A 134 5.26 -23.85 -6.97
C LYS A 134 4.00 -23.01 -6.97
N ASN A 135 2.92 -23.57 -6.45
CA ASN A 135 1.68 -22.81 -6.27
C ASN A 135 1.90 -21.67 -5.24
N GLN A 136 1.29 -20.53 -5.51
CA GLN A 136 1.31 -19.38 -4.63
C GLN A 136 -0.07 -18.74 -4.57
N MET A 137 -0.45 -18.35 -3.36
CA MET A 137 -1.62 -17.52 -3.11
C MET A 137 -1.15 -16.18 -2.53
N ARG A 138 -1.85 -15.12 -2.89
CA ARG A 138 -1.70 -13.80 -2.27
C ARG A 138 -3.07 -13.28 -1.88
N PHE A 139 -3.12 -12.59 -0.77
CA PHE A 139 -4.33 -11.95 -0.28
C PHE A 139 -4.00 -10.51 0.08
N HIS A 140 -4.88 -9.59 -0.28
CA HIS A 140 -4.83 -8.18 0.09
C HIS A 140 -6.20 -7.74 0.54
N LEU A 141 -6.24 -7.08 1.70
CA LEU A 141 -7.42 -6.41 2.22
C LEU A 141 -7.02 -5.01 2.64
N GLU A 142 -7.76 -4.03 2.16
CA GLU A 142 -7.66 -2.66 2.62
C GLU A 142 -9.05 -2.15 2.97
N GLY A 143 -9.23 -1.69 4.19
CA GLY A 143 -10.49 -1.12 4.66
C GLY A 143 -10.24 0.18 5.40
N MET A 144 -11.10 1.18 5.20
CA MET A 144 -11.05 2.40 5.99
C MET A 144 -12.45 2.90 6.32
N TYR A 145 -12.57 3.56 7.45
CA TYR A 145 -13.79 4.23 7.89
C TYR A 145 -13.48 5.55 8.59
N THR A 146 -14.27 6.58 8.30
CA THR A 146 -14.21 7.88 8.98
C THR A 146 -15.48 8.08 9.80
N PHE A 147 -15.37 7.99 11.13
CA PHE A 147 -16.45 8.25 12.08
C PHE A 147 -16.50 9.75 12.35
N ALA A 148 -17.63 10.39 12.11
CA ALA A 148 -17.89 11.75 12.55
C ALA A 148 -18.36 11.72 14.02
N LEU A 149 -17.49 12.09 14.95
CA LEU A 149 -17.81 12.19 16.37
C LEU A 149 -18.58 13.50 16.68
N SER A 150 -18.24 14.56 15.97
CA SER A 150 -18.95 15.83 15.93
C SER A 150 -18.58 16.60 14.64
N LYS A 151 -19.08 17.84 14.52
CA LYS A 151 -18.82 18.68 13.33
C LYS A 151 -17.30 18.87 13.04
N HIS A 152 -16.48 18.92 14.08
CA HIS A 152 -15.04 19.20 13.97
C HIS A 152 -14.16 18.01 14.38
N HIS A 153 -14.72 16.97 14.95
CA HIS A 153 -13.98 15.84 15.52
C HIS A 153 -14.31 14.57 14.76
N LEU A 154 -13.28 13.95 14.18
CA LEU A 154 -13.41 12.72 13.40
C LEU A 154 -12.42 11.68 13.93
N LEU A 155 -12.84 10.42 13.87
CA LEU A 155 -11.97 9.28 14.09
C LEU A 155 -11.83 8.52 12.76
N TYR A 156 -10.62 8.46 12.26
CA TYR A 156 -10.27 7.69 11.07
C TYR A 156 -9.59 6.40 11.47
N VAL A 157 -10.05 5.30 10.92
CA VAL A 157 -9.46 3.98 11.10
C VAL A 157 -9.23 3.36 9.74
N LYS A 158 -8.02 2.87 9.49
CA LYS A 158 -7.66 2.11 8.29
C LYS A 158 -7.01 0.80 8.69
N ASN A 159 -7.39 -0.28 8.03
CA ASN A 159 -6.70 -1.56 8.07
C ASN A 159 -6.08 -1.84 6.71
N THR A 160 -4.87 -2.38 6.70
CA THR A 160 -4.23 -2.98 5.53
C THR A 160 -3.67 -4.34 5.94
N THR A 161 -4.10 -5.39 5.27
CA THR A 161 -3.65 -6.76 5.55
C THR A 161 -3.17 -7.39 4.24
N ASP A 162 -1.95 -7.91 4.28
CA ASP A 162 -1.31 -8.58 3.16
C ASP A 162 -0.78 -9.96 3.58
N TYR A 163 -0.90 -10.92 2.68
CA TYR A 163 -0.42 -12.28 2.91
C TYR A 163 0.09 -12.92 1.62
N ILE A 164 1.23 -13.59 1.72
CA ILE A 164 1.80 -14.46 0.68
C ILE A 164 1.91 -15.86 1.26
N SER A 165 1.26 -16.84 0.60
CA SER A 165 1.44 -18.24 0.96
C SER A 165 2.70 -18.81 0.35
N GLY A 166 3.29 -19.78 1.03
CA GLY A 166 4.41 -20.56 0.53
C GLY A 166 5.55 -20.65 1.55
N ASN A 167 6.35 -21.68 1.39
CA ASN A 167 7.62 -21.83 2.07
C ASN A 167 8.69 -21.17 1.22
N ASP A 168 9.75 -20.66 1.85
CA ASP A 168 10.88 -20.04 1.16
C ASP A 168 10.50 -18.77 0.37
N ILE A 169 9.81 -17.83 1.03
CA ILE A 169 9.50 -16.52 0.48
C ILE A 169 10.77 -15.68 0.44
N LYS A 170 11.19 -15.26 -0.74
CA LYS A 170 12.41 -14.45 -0.91
C LYS A 170 12.19 -13.01 -0.49
N THR A 171 13.23 -12.34 -0.02
CA THR A 171 13.19 -10.95 0.42
C THR A 171 12.70 -9.99 -0.67
N ASN A 172 13.11 -10.21 -1.93
CA ASN A 172 12.65 -9.43 -3.07
C ASN A 172 11.20 -9.72 -3.52
N GLU A 173 10.57 -10.74 -2.93
CA GLU A 173 9.17 -11.14 -3.15
C GLU A 173 8.22 -10.61 -2.08
N ALA A 174 8.75 -10.26 -0.90
CA ALA A 174 8.00 -9.83 0.26
C ALA A 174 7.24 -8.52 0.03
N TYR A 175 6.15 -8.34 0.76
CA TYR A 175 5.53 -7.03 0.92
C TYR A 175 6.46 -6.10 1.69
N ARG A 176 6.41 -4.81 1.36
CA ARG A 176 7.18 -3.77 2.05
C ARG A 176 6.27 -2.72 2.61
N PHE A 177 6.55 -2.31 3.82
CA PHE A 177 5.83 -1.25 4.49
C PHE A 177 6.77 -0.40 5.37
N GLY A 178 6.25 0.64 5.98
CA GLY A 178 6.94 1.75 6.62
C GLY A 178 6.71 3.03 5.85
N GLY A 179 6.77 4.18 6.53
CA GLY A 179 6.61 5.49 5.94
C GLY A 179 5.21 6.07 6.00
N ILE A 180 5.03 7.22 5.36
CA ILE A 180 3.85 8.10 5.53
C ILE A 180 2.51 7.44 5.15
N GLN A 181 2.50 6.49 4.23
CA GLN A 181 1.26 5.87 3.74
C GLN A 181 0.93 4.55 4.44
N SER A 182 1.85 4.03 5.25
CA SER A 182 1.68 2.76 5.94
C SER A 182 1.96 2.92 7.45
N LEU A 183 3.13 2.50 7.94
CA LEU A 183 3.52 2.58 9.35
C LEU A 183 4.40 3.81 9.57
N ARG A 184 3.82 4.86 10.16
CA ARG A 184 4.51 6.13 10.40
C ARG A 184 5.49 6.01 11.58
N GLY A 185 6.57 6.79 11.56
CA GLY A 185 7.70 6.67 12.49
C GLY A 185 8.79 5.70 12.03
N PHE A 186 8.59 5.01 10.90
CA PHE A 186 9.58 4.17 10.22
C PHE A 186 9.91 4.74 8.84
N SER A 187 11.08 4.38 8.31
CA SER A 187 11.49 4.79 6.96
C SER A 187 10.65 4.10 5.89
N GLU A 188 10.51 4.72 4.71
CA GLU A 188 9.71 4.20 3.61
C GLU A 188 10.19 2.81 3.17
N ASN A 189 9.26 1.83 3.08
CA ASN A 189 9.48 0.49 2.53
C ASN A 189 10.65 -0.29 3.17
N THR A 190 11.00 -0.01 4.42
CA THR A 190 12.15 -0.66 5.09
C THR A 190 11.81 -1.97 5.78
N ILE A 191 10.53 -2.25 6.04
CA ILE A 191 10.08 -3.44 6.74
C ILE A 191 9.53 -4.42 5.72
N GLU A 192 10.03 -5.66 5.75
CA GLU A 192 9.67 -6.72 4.82
C GLU A 192 8.82 -7.78 5.52
N ALA A 193 7.73 -8.21 4.86
CA ALA A 193 6.79 -9.17 5.44
C ALA A 193 6.25 -10.16 4.41
N SER A 194 6.12 -11.43 4.81
CA SER A 194 5.32 -12.44 4.12
C SER A 194 3.84 -12.38 4.52
N ALA A 195 3.58 -11.88 5.73
CA ALA A 195 2.23 -11.61 6.23
C ALA A 195 2.26 -10.35 7.09
N MET A 196 1.28 -9.46 6.92
CA MET A 196 1.15 -8.27 7.76
C MET A 196 -0.32 -7.89 7.96
N ALA A 197 -0.61 -7.32 9.12
CA ALA A 197 -1.84 -6.60 9.43
C ALA A 197 -1.47 -5.26 10.06
N LEU A 198 -1.82 -4.18 9.41
CA LEU A 198 -1.54 -2.81 9.82
C LEU A 198 -2.84 -2.10 10.13
N ILE A 199 -2.92 -1.44 11.27
CA ILE A 199 -4.04 -0.60 11.69
C ILE A 199 -3.52 0.81 11.91
N ASN A 200 -4.08 1.76 11.16
CA ASN A 200 -3.82 3.19 11.33
C ASN A 200 -5.04 3.83 11.98
N ILE A 201 -4.83 4.56 13.05
CA ILE A 201 -5.86 5.30 13.76
C ILE A 201 -5.45 6.77 13.81
N GLU A 202 -6.35 7.67 13.39
CA GLU A 202 -6.15 9.10 13.48
C GLU A 202 -7.36 9.75 14.17
N TYR A 203 -7.13 10.43 15.28
CA TYR A 203 -8.09 11.40 15.76
C TYR A 203 -7.82 12.73 15.06
N ARG A 204 -8.80 13.22 14.31
CA ARG A 204 -8.69 14.40 13.45
C ARG A 204 -9.53 15.54 14.03
N LEU A 205 -8.91 16.69 14.19
CA LEU A 205 -9.54 17.95 14.57
C LEU A 205 -9.59 18.87 13.35
N ALA A 206 -10.74 18.96 12.70
CA ALA A 206 -10.94 19.82 11.54
C ALA A 206 -11.31 21.25 11.99
N PHE A 207 -10.48 22.22 11.66
CA PHE A 207 -10.75 23.63 11.95
C PHE A 207 -11.68 24.25 10.93
N ASN A 208 -11.57 23.82 9.69
CA ASN A 208 -12.40 24.22 8.55
C ASN A 208 -12.33 23.17 7.45
N ASP A 209 -12.92 23.43 6.29
CA ASP A 209 -12.99 22.52 5.13
C ASP A 209 -11.62 22.34 4.42
N GLN A 210 -10.58 23.03 4.87
CA GLN A 210 -9.26 23.02 4.23
C GLN A 210 -8.13 22.61 5.15
N PHE A 211 -8.32 22.59 6.48
CA PHE A 211 -7.24 22.34 7.43
C PHE A 211 -7.69 21.50 8.63
N TYR A 212 -6.87 20.49 8.96
CA TYR A 212 -7.03 19.70 10.17
C TYR A 212 -5.68 19.33 10.81
N LEU A 213 -5.72 19.17 12.12
CA LEU A 213 -4.67 18.49 12.89
C LEU A 213 -5.10 17.06 13.18
N HIS A 214 -4.13 16.17 13.35
CA HIS A 214 -4.43 14.79 13.74
C HIS A 214 -3.36 14.19 14.63
N HIS A 215 -3.81 13.34 15.53
CA HIS A 215 -2.96 12.40 16.26
C HIS A 215 -2.79 11.14 15.42
N ILE A 216 -1.63 10.50 15.54
CA ILE A 216 -1.26 9.28 14.83
C ILE A 216 -1.07 8.16 15.84
N SER A 217 -1.74 7.02 15.60
CA SER A 217 -1.51 5.76 16.31
C SER A 217 -1.57 4.63 15.29
N ASP A 218 -0.43 4.07 14.94
CA ASP A 218 -0.30 2.99 13.97
C ASP A 218 0.21 1.73 14.68
N VAL A 219 -0.42 0.59 14.41
CA VAL A 219 0.02 -0.71 14.94
C VAL A 219 0.16 -1.69 13.79
N ALA A 220 1.30 -2.34 13.70
CA ALA A 220 1.56 -3.38 12.72
C ALA A 220 1.90 -4.70 13.41
N PHE A 221 1.25 -5.78 12.96
CA PHE A 221 1.63 -7.15 13.25
C PHE A 221 2.12 -7.78 11.96
N PHE A 222 3.29 -8.38 11.98
CA PHE A 222 3.88 -8.91 10.76
C PHE A 222 4.77 -10.12 11.01
N ARG A 223 4.97 -10.88 9.95
CA ARG A 223 5.90 -12.00 9.89
C ARG A 223 6.93 -11.71 8.80
N PRO A 224 8.23 -11.63 9.14
CA PRO A 224 9.28 -11.52 8.14
C PRO A 224 9.29 -12.71 7.16
N PRO A 225 9.84 -12.55 5.95
CA PRO A 225 10.11 -13.68 5.06
C PRO A 225 10.93 -14.78 5.78
N ASN A 226 10.64 -16.02 5.48
CA ASN A 226 11.35 -17.19 6.04
C ASN A 226 11.37 -17.29 7.57
N SER A 227 10.51 -16.56 8.26
CA SER A 227 10.36 -16.59 9.72
C SER A 227 9.05 -17.24 10.11
N THR A 228 9.04 -17.94 11.24
CA THR A 228 7.83 -18.43 11.92
C THR A 228 7.37 -17.49 13.02
N SER A 229 8.23 -16.55 13.43
CA SER A 229 7.95 -15.60 14.51
C SER A 229 7.14 -14.42 14.03
N ASN A 230 6.16 -14.02 14.81
CA ASN A 230 5.41 -12.79 14.59
C ASN A 230 6.04 -11.65 15.40
N HIS A 231 6.08 -10.47 14.79
CA HIS A 231 6.58 -9.24 15.40
C HIS A 231 5.48 -8.20 15.40
N TRP A 232 5.62 -7.21 16.27
CA TRP A 232 4.75 -6.04 16.28
C TRP A 232 5.57 -4.76 16.32
N LEU A 233 5.00 -3.70 15.74
CA LEU A 233 5.56 -2.35 15.71
C LEU A 233 4.46 -1.35 16.01
N LEU A 234 4.83 -0.24 16.64
CA LEU A 234 3.92 0.86 16.98
C LEU A 234 4.49 2.16 16.42
N GLY A 235 3.65 2.98 15.81
CA GLY A 235 3.97 4.33 15.38
C GLY A 235 3.09 5.34 16.11
N LEU A 236 3.67 6.30 16.82
CA LEU A 236 2.95 7.36 17.49
C LEU A 236 3.42 8.73 17.02
N GLY A 237 2.50 9.67 16.87
CA GLY A 237 2.86 10.99 16.39
C GLY A 237 1.70 11.96 16.24
N PHE A 238 2.00 13.05 15.58
CA PHE A 238 1.05 14.10 15.25
C PHE A 238 1.31 14.61 13.84
N GLY A 239 0.28 15.18 13.26
CA GLY A 239 0.41 15.78 11.95
C GLY A 239 -0.62 16.84 11.68
N MET A 240 -0.43 17.50 10.56
CA MET A 240 -1.39 18.44 9.99
C MET A 240 -1.57 18.17 8.51
N ALA A 241 -2.73 18.54 8.01
CA ALA A 241 -3.00 18.53 6.59
C ALA A 241 -3.75 19.77 6.16
N SER A 242 -3.40 20.28 4.99
CA SER A 242 -3.99 21.48 4.40
C SER A 242 -4.33 21.23 2.94
N LEU A 243 -5.59 21.41 2.60
CA LEU A 243 -6.08 21.37 1.23
C LEU A 243 -5.89 22.76 0.60
N THR A 244 -5.05 22.83 -0.40
CA THR A 244 -4.76 24.05 -1.17
C THR A 244 -5.36 23.92 -2.58
N LYS A 245 -5.35 25.01 -3.35
CA LYS A 245 -5.72 24.98 -4.77
C LYS A 245 -4.84 24.03 -5.60
N ALA A 246 -3.59 23.82 -5.19
CA ALA A 246 -2.63 22.96 -5.87
C ALA A 246 -2.73 21.49 -5.44
N GLY A 247 -3.39 21.19 -4.31
CA GLY A 247 -3.54 19.83 -3.79
C GLY A 247 -3.51 19.75 -2.27
N LEU A 248 -3.50 18.53 -1.76
CA LEU A 248 -3.44 18.22 -0.33
C LEU A 248 -1.98 18.12 0.13
N PHE A 249 -1.58 19.01 1.00
CA PHE A 249 -0.29 18.98 1.71
C PHE A 249 -0.46 18.29 3.07
N LYS A 250 0.45 17.40 3.42
CA LYS A 250 0.52 16.75 4.74
C LYS A 250 1.91 16.85 5.31
N LEU A 251 2.00 17.21 6.58
CA LEU A 251 3.21 17.20 7.40
C LEU A 251 2.94 16.36 8.64
N GLN A 252 3.79 15.40 8.92
CA GLN A 252 3.62 14.49 10.06
C GLN A 252 4.96 14.26 10.74
N ILE A 253 4.95 14.18 12.06
CA ILE A 253 6.11 13.82 12.89
C ILE A 253 5.67 12.61 13.70
N ALA A 254 6.38 11.50 13.54
CA ALA A 254 6.06 10.27 14.24
C ALA A 254 7.33 9.53 14.65
N GLN A 255 7.22 8.82 15.77
CA GLN A 255 8.26 7.92 16.27
C GLN A 255 7.75 6.48 16.20
N GLY A 256 8.64 5.59 15.72
CA GLY A 256 8.43 4.16 15.70
C GLY A 256 8.98 3.50 16.96
N PHE A 257 8.26 2.46 17.42
CA PHE A 257 8.62 1.62 18.56
C PHE A 257 8.58 0.16 18.13
N ASP A 258 9.55 -0.59 18.57
CA ASP A 258 9.59 -2.04 18.51
C ASP A 258 9.70 -2.64 19.92
N GLN A 259 9.89 -3.94 20.02
CA GLN A 259 9.99 -4.65 21.30
C GLN A 259 11.20 -4.21 22.14
N ASN A 260 12.20 -3.54 21.55
CA ASN A 260 13.49 -3.26 22.18
C ASN A 260 13.75 -1.74 22.33
N ASN A 261 13.04 -0.87 21.60
CA ASN A 261 13.32 0.56 21.57
C ASN A 261 12.53 1.32 22.62
N ARG A 262 13.24 2.16 23.38
CA ARG A 262 12.65 3.15 24.27
C ARG A 262 12.32 4.43 23.51
N PHE A 263 11.49 5.27 24.11
CA PHE A 263 11.21 6.60 23.57
C PHE A 263 12.49 7.43 23.44
N ASP A 264 12.77 7.85 22.22
CA ASP A 264 13.91 8.75 21.91
C ASP A 264 13.48 9.70 20.78
N ILE A 265 13.26 10.94 21.14
CA ILE A 265 12.78 11.97 20.22
C ILE A 265 13.72 12.18 19.02
N SER A 266 15.01 11.88 19.18
CA SER A 266 16.00 12.00 18.10
C SER A 266 15.75 11.00 16.94
N GLN A 267 15.03 9.93 17.21
CA GLN A 267 14.66 8.91 16.22
C GLN A 267 13.33 9.20 15.50
N SER A 268 12.67 10.31 15.86
CA SER A 268 11.42 10.69 15.21
C SER A 268 11.64 10.96 13.72
N LYS A 269 10.69 10.52 12.91
CA LYS A 269 10.69 10.74 11.46
C LYS A 269 9.74 11.87 11.11
N VAL A 270 10.21 12.77 10.25
CA VAL A 270 9.37 13.79 9.62
C VAL A 270 8.92 13.25 8.27
N HIS A 271 7.63 13.20 8.05
CA HIS A 271 7.03 12.77 6.82
C HIS A 271 6.32 13.94 6.14
N ILE A 272 6.62 14.15 4.87
CA ILE A 272 5.99 15.19 4.04
C ILE A 272 5.37 14.52 2.84
N ALA A 273 4.11 14.85 2.54
CA ALA A 273 3.45 14.41 1.31
C ALA A 273 2.68 15.58 0.67
N PHE A 274 2.68 15.57 -0.64
CA PHE A 274 1.87 16.45 -1.45
C PHE A 274 1.14 15.63 -2.51
N ALA A 275 -0.18 15.70 -2.54
CA ALA A 275 -1.02 14.98 -3.49
C ALA A 275 -1.86 15.97 -4.28
N THR A 276 -1.72 15.96 -5.61
CA THR A 276 -2.55 16.75 -6.51
C THR A 276 -3.49 15.83 -7.31
N ARG A 277 -4.65 16.35 -7.67
CA ARG A 277 -5.59 15.71 -8.60
C ARG A 277 -5.87 16.67 -9.74
N PHE A 278 -5.73 16.19 -10.93
CA PHE A 278 -6.05 16.91 -12.17
C PHE A 278 -7.41 16.47 -12.70
#